data_7caaccbfc996eff5c54d1e63e22886bf
#
_entry.id   7caaccbfc996eff5c54d1e63e22886bf
#
_cell.length_a   1.000
_cell.length_b   1.000
_cell.length_c   1.000
_cell.angle_alpha   90.00
_cell.angle_beta   90.00
_cell.angle_gamma   90.00
#
_symmetry.space_group_name_H-M   'P 1'
#
loop_
_entity.id
_entity.type
_entity.pdbx_description
1 polymer ?
#
loop_
_entity_poly.entity_id
_entity_poly.type
_entity_poly.pdbx_seq_one_letter_code
_entity_poly.pdbx_strand_id
1 'polypeptide(L)'
;GCLKAEPGLGRSEADIVGGLRLPDDDTGDCQIFTSKLAGIAKQMGVQFTFETDVQKIIGDGPRVNSVITSRGRKNADGYVVALGSHSASLVRQVGLNIPVYPVKGYSLTAQVTNAAAAPVSTVMDETYKTAITRLGDRIRIGGTAELAGYDLRLRPARRQALEHSARTLF
;
A
#
# COMPACT_ATOMS: atom_id res chain seq x y z
N GLY A 1 15.83 5.30 26.49
CA GLY A 1 14.73 5.52 25.64
C GLY A 1 14.72 4.71 24.35
N CYS A 2 15.02 5.34 23.23
CA CYS A 2 14.87 4.76 21.90
C CYS A 2 15.58 3.41 21.70
N LEU A 3 16.86 3.31 22.09
CA LEU A 3 17.64 2.07 21.96
C LEU A 3 17.09 0.88 22.76
N LYS A 4 16.34 1.12 23.84
CA LYS A 4 15.68 0.04 24.57
C LYS A 4 14.48 -0.50 23.78
N ALA A 5 13.76 0.38 23.08
CA ALA A 5 12.60 0.01 22.29
C ALA A 5 13.00 -0.56 20.92
N GLU A 6 14.08 -0.03 20.34
CA GLU A 6 14.57 -0.35 19.01
C GLU A 6 16.10 -0.48 19.03
N PRO A 7 16.63 -1.66 19.40
CA PRO A 7 18.07 -1.87 19.56
C PRO A 7 18.89 -1.67 18.28
N GLY A 8 18.28 -1.92 17.11
CA GLY A 8 18.91 -1.71 15.81
C GLY A 8 19.42 -0.29 15.58
N LEU A 9 18.78 0.70 16.21
CA LEU A 9 19.20 2.11 16.17
C LEU A 9 20.54 2.37 16.87
N GLY A 10 21.10 1.41 17.59
CA GLY A 10 22.41 1.57 18.24
C GLY A 10 23.58 1.76 17.27
N ARG A 11 23.36 1.54 15.98
CA ARG A 11 24.32 1.76 14.90
C ARG A 11 23.97 2.97 14.03
N SER A 12 22.92 3.71 14.40
CA SER A 12 22.47 4.87 13.65
C SER A 12 23.58 5.93 13.53
N GLU A 13 23.76 6.45 12.32
CA GLU A 13 24.56 7.64 12.05
C GLU A 13 23.77 8.92 12.33
N ALA A 14 22.45 8.81 12.53
CA ALA A 14 21.59 9.94 12.84
C ALA A 14 21.75 10.36 14.31
N ASP A 15 21.74 11.67 14.54
CA ASP A 15 21.66 12.25 15.89
C ASP A 15 20.19 12.16 16.37
N ILE A 16 19.85 11.08 17.07
CA ILE A 16 18.48 10.81 17.53
C ILE A 16 18.26 11.54 18.85
N VAL A 17 17.58 12.68 18.79
CA VAL A 17 17.24 13.47 19.99
C VAL A 17 16.11 12.86 20.82
N GLY A 18 15.24 12.04 20.22
CA GLY A 18 14.12 11.38 20.91
C GLY A 18 13.19 10.62 19.96
N GLY A 19 12.16 10.02 20.52
CA GLY A 19 11.13 9.32 19.76
C GLY A 19 9.84 9.17 20.56
N LEU A 20 8.72 9.11 19.83
CA LEU A 20 7.41 8.73 20.36
C LEU A 20 7.19 7.24 20.13
N ARG A 21 6.85 6.52 21.21
CA ARG A 21 6.50 5.11 21.13
C ARG A 21 4.99 4.94 21.25
N LEU A 22 4.41 4.16 20.37
CA LEU A 22 3.01 3.77 20.35
C LEU A 22 2.93 2.25 20.63
N PRO A 23 2.87 1.84 21.90
CA PRO A 23 3.00 0.43 22.27
C PRO A 23 1.79 -0.43 21.90
N ASP A 24 0.64 0.20 21.67
CA ASP A 24 -0.62 -0.47 21.36
C ASP A 24 -0.89 -0.52 19.84
N ASP A 25 0.02 0.05 19.03
CA ASP A 25 -0.08 -0.04 17.57
C ASP A 25 0.51 -1.37 17.07
N ASP A 26 -0.17 -1.97 16.10
CA ASP A 26 0.26 -3.22 15.48
C ASP A 26 0.90 -3.00 14.10
N THR A 27 1.80 -3.91 13.75
CA THR A 27 2.41 -3.98 12.42
C THR A 27 1.91 -5.22 11.69
N GLY A 28 1.42 -5.05 10.47
CA GLY A 28 0.92 -6.13 9.64
C GLY A 28 1.42 -6.08 8.21
N ASP A 29 1.60 -7.27 7.59
CA ASP A 29 1.85 -7.40 6.16
C ASP A 29 0.52 -7.42 5.40
N CYS A 30 0.13 -6.29 4.82
CA CYS A 30 -1.14 -6.14 4.12
C CYS A 30 -1.25 -7.04 2.87
N GLN A 31 -0.14 -7.42 2.24
CA GLN A 31 -0.14 -8.34 1.11
C GLN A 31 -0.51 -9.76 1.56
N ILE A 32 0.11 -10.24 2.64
CA ILE A 32 -0.21 -11.56 3.23
C ILE A 32 -1.65 -11.56 3.76
N PHE A 33 -2.07 -10.50 4.44
CA PHE A 33 -3.44 -10.36 4.94
C PHE A 33 -4.46 -10.47 3.80
N THR A 34 -4.29 -9.69 2.73
CA THR A 34 -5.20 -9.69 1.58
C THR A 34 -5.24 -11.04 0.88
N SER A 35 -4.09 -11.69 0.72
CA SER A 35 -4.01 -13.02 0.09
C SER A 35 -4.72 -14.08 0.92
N LYS A 36 -4.54 -14.08 2.24
CA LYS A 36 -5.24 -15.00 3.15
C LYS A 36 -6.75 -14.75 3.17
N LEU A 37 -7.17 -13.47 3.22
CA LEU A 37 -8.58 -13.10 3.18
C LEU A 37 -9.25 -13.56 1.87
N ALA A 38 -8.58 -13.38 0.74
CA ALA A 38 -9.07 -13.90 -0.55
C ALA A 38 -9.23 -15.43 -0.54
N GLY A 39 -8.28 -16.14 0.10
CA GLY A 39 -8.38 -17.60 0.29
C GLY A 39 -9.60 -18.01 1.10
N ILE A 40 -9.87 -17.33 2.21
CA ILE A 40 -11.05 -17.56 3.05
C ILE A 40 -12.34 -17.25 2.27
N ALA A 41 -12.39 -16.10 1.59
CA ALA A 41 -13.54 -15.71 0.78
C ALA A 41 -13.84 -16.75 -0.30
N LYS A 42 -12.81 -17.30 -0.96
CA LYS A 42 -12.97 -18.38 -1.94
C LYS A 42 -13.58 -19.65 -1.32
N GLN A 43 -13.15 -20.02 -0.11
CA GLN A 43 -13.75 -21.16 0.62
C GLN A 43 -15.22 -20.92 0.96
N MET A 44 -15.61 -19.66 1.17
CA MET A 44 -17.01 -19.24 1.40
C MET A 44 -17.83 -19.13 0.10
N GLY A 45 -17.28 -19.47 -1.06
CA GLY A 45 -17.99 -19.48 -2.34
C GLY A 45 -17.81 -18.20 -3.19
N VAL A 46 -16.97 -17.25 -2.77
CA VAL A 46 -16.68 -16.07 -3.59
C VAL A 46 -15.87 -16.47 -4.82
N GLN A 47 -16.36 -16.06 -5.99
CA GLN A 47 -15.68 -16.29 -7.26
C GLN A 47 -14.79 -15.11 -7.61
N PHE A 48 -13.50 -15.36 -7.83
CA PHE A 48 -12.54 -14.37 -8.26
C PHE A 48 -12.26 -14.54 -9.76
N THR A 49 -12.33 -13.44 -10.49
CA THR A 49 -11.96 -13.40 -11.91
C THR A 49 -10.83 -12.40 -12.09
N PHE A 50 -9.60 -12.91 -12.00
CA PHE A 50 -8.38 -12.11 -12.17
C PHE A 50 -8.10 -11.82 -13.65
N GLU A 51 -7.17 -10.89 -13.92
CA GLU A 51 -6.77 -10.48 -15.27
C GLU A 51 -7.98 -10.11 -16.15
N THR A 52 -8.90 -9.36 -15.55
CA THR A 52 -10.16 -9.00 -16.19
C THR A 52 -10.41 -7.51 -15.97
N ASP A 53 -10.33 -6.75 -17.05
CA ASP A 53 -10.58 -5.32 -17.03
C ASP A 53 -12.09 -5.03 -17.04
N VAL A 54 -12.53 -4.20 -16.12
CA VAL A 54 -13.89 -3.64 -16.15
C VAL A 54 -13.88 -2.39 -17.01
N GLN A 55 -14.52 -2.48 -18.18
CA GLN A 55 -14.46 -1.46 -19.22
C GLN A 55 -15.62 -0.47 -19.14
N LYS A 56 -16.82 -0.95 -18.82
CA LYS A 56 -18.02 -0.12 -18.86
C LYS A 56 -19.09 -0.58 -17.89
N ILE A 57 -19.76 0.39 -17.28
CA ILE A 57 -21.00 0.16 -16.53
C ILE A 57 -22.17 0.44 -17.48
N ILE A 58 -23.12 -0.48 -17.56
CA ILE A 58 -24.36 -0.34 -18.31
C ILE A 58 -25.49 -0.17 -17.33
N GLY A 59 -26.19 0.95 -17.43
CA GLY A 59 -27.35 1.25 -16.59
C GLY A 59 -28.46 1.91 -17.38
N ASP A 60 -29.66 1.90 -16.80
CA ASP A 60 -30.83 2.60 -17.26
C ASP A 60 -31.36 3.46 -16.12
N GLY A 61 -31.11 4.76 -16.20
CA GLY A 61 -31.44 5.70 -15.14
C GLY A 61 -30.72 5.38 -13.82
N PRO A 62 -31.45 5.12 -12.74
CA PRO A 62 -30.87 4.92 -11.40
C PRO A 62 -30.31 3.52 -11.14
N ARG A 63 -30.43 2.61 -12.11
CA ARG A 63 -30.03 1.20 -11.93
C ARG A 63 -28.89 0.80 -12.83
N VAL A 64 -27.95 0.03 -12.27
CA VAL A 64 -26.93 -0.67 -13.03
C VAL A 64 -27.48 -2.04 -13.43
N ASN A 65 -27.48 -2.35 -14.72
CA ASN A 65 -28.01 -3.59 -15.28
C ASN A 65 -26.89 -4.62 -15.51
N SER A 66 -25.69 -4.15 -15.87
CA SER A 66 -24.56 -5.03 -16.16
C SER A 66 -23.25 -4.26 -16.15
N VAL A 67 -22.15 -5.00 -16.14
CA VAL A 67 -20.82 -4.46 -16.45
C VAL A 67 -20.24 -5.18 -17.67
N ILE A 68 -19.53 -4.44 -18.49
CA ILE A 68 -18.75 -4.99 -19.62
C ILE A 68 -17.31 -5.15 -19.14
N THR A 69 -16.80 -6.33 -19.33
CA THR A 69 -15.42 -6.68 -19.02
C THR A 69 -14.67 -7.16 -20.25
N SER A 70 -13.34 -7.25 -20.17
CA SER A 70 -12.51 -7.87 -21.21
C SER A 70 -12.88 -9.34 -21.50
N ARG A 71 -13.64 -9.98 -20.60
CA ARG A 71 -14.14 -11.35 -20.75
C ARG A 71 -15.66 -11.43 -20.96
N GLY A 72 -16.28 -10.35 -21.44
CA GLY A 72 -17.69 -10.27 -21.74
C GLY A 72 -18.55 -9.60 -20.67
N ARG A 73 -19.84 -9.62 -20.91
CA ARG A 73 -20.85 -9.00 -20.03
C ARG A 73 -21.05 -9.83 -18.76
N LYS A 74 -21.18 -9.12 -17.63
CA LYS A 74 -21.53 -9.71 -16.33
C LYS A 74 -22.76 -9.03 -15.76
N ASN A 75 -23.70 -9.83 -15.27
CA ASN A 75 -24.92 -9.39 -14.61
C ASN A 75 -24.88 -9.80 -13.15
N ALA A 76 -25.47 -8.97 -12.29
CA ALA A 76 -25.63 -9.23 -10.87
C ALA A 76 -26.83 -8.45 -10.33
N ASP A 77 -27.29 -8.78 -9.13
CA ASP A 77 -28.37 -8.06 -8.44
C ASP A 77 -27.89 -6.76 -7.82
N GLY A 78 -26.59 -6.67 -7.51
CA GLY A 78 -25.95 -5.47 -6.98
C GLY A 78 -24.49 -5.36 -7.46
N TYR A 79 -23.99 -4.13 -7.50
CA TYR A 79 -22.63 -3.82 -7.97
C TYR A 79 -21.90 -2.96 -6.96
N VAL A 80 -20.67 -3.32 -6.63
CA VAL A 80 -19.79 -2.55 -5.76
C VAL A 80 -18.55 -2.14 -6.54
N VAL A 81 -18.28 -0.86 -6.60
CA VAL A 81 -17.07 -0.31 -7.20
C VAL A 81 -16.03 -0.10 -6.11
N ALA A 82 -14.98 -0.91 -6.09
CA ALA A 82 -13.90 -0.89 -5.11
C ALA A 82 -12.52 -0.90 -5.79
N LEU A 83 -12.34 -0.04 -6.81
CA LEU A 83 -11.16 0.00 -7.68
C LEU A 83 -10.10 1.02 -7.22
N GLY A 84 -10.17 1.50 -5.97
CA GLY A 84 -9.25 2.50 -5.46
C GLY A 84 -9.22 3.75 -6.35
N SER A 85 -8.05 4.17 -6.78
CA SER A 85 -7.87 5.35 -7.64
C SER A 85 -8.53 5.26 -9.02
N HIS A 86 -8.79 4.05 -9.52
CA HIS A 86 -9.47 3.84 -10.80
C HIS A 86 -11.01 3.96 -10.70
N SER A 87 -11.57 3.99 -9.51
CA SER A 87 -13.03 4.11 -9.30
C SER A 87 -13.62 5.37 -9.95
N ALA A 88 -12.93 6.52 -9.80
CA ALA A 88 -13.43 7.80 -10.31
C ALA A 88 -13.65 7.80 -11.84
N SER A 89 -12.76 7.19 -12.60
CA SER A 89 -12.88 7.12 -14.07
C SER A 89 -14.05 6.21 -14.50
N LEU A 90 -14.27 5.12 -13.77
CA LEU A 90 -15.33 4.17 -14.08
C LEU A 90 -16.71 4.74 -13.76
N VAL A 91 -16.91 5.30 -12.55
CA VAL A 91 -18.23 5.81 -12.15
C VAL A 91 -18.64 7.07 -12.88
N ARG A 92 -17.69 7.84 -13.44
CA ARG A 92 -17.98 9.00 -14.30
C ARG A 92 -18.80 8.62 -15.54
N GLN A 93 -18.69 7.38 -16.02
CA GLN A 93 -19.46 6.89 -17.15
C GLN A 93 -20.98 6.83 -16.88
N VAL A 94 -21.37 6.79 -15.61
CA VAL A 94 -22.77 6.81 -15.16
C VAL A 94 -23.15 8.13 -14.48
N GLY A 95 -22.41 9.20 -14.76
CA GLY A 95 -22.70 10.56 -14.27
C GLY A 95 -22.29 10.84 -12.83
N LEU A 96 -21.63 9.90 -12.15
CA LEU A 96 -21.15 10.10 -10.78
C LEU A 96 -19.74 10.73 -10.79
N ASN A 97 -19.54 11.73 -9.93
CA ASN A 97 -18.25 12.35 -9.72
C ASN A 97 -17.82 12.16 -8.26
N ILE A 98 -16.76 11.39 -8.04
CA ILE A 98 -16.20 11.14 -6.70
C ILE A 98 -14.80 11.78 -6.61
N PRO A 99 -14.47 12.44 -5.49
CA PRO A 99 -13.21 13.16 -5.32
C PRO A 99 -12.05 12.22 -4.97
N VAL A 100 -11.78 11.23 -5.81
CA VAL A 100 -10.67 10.30 -5.66
C VAL A 100 -9.59 10.62 -6.66
N TYR A 101 -8.39 10.91 -6.16
CA TYR A 101 -7.20 11.20 -6.96
C TYR A 101 -6.08 10.23 -6.61
N PRO A 102 -5.34 9.69 -7.60
CA PRO A 102 -4.24 8.77 -7.33
C PRO A 102 -3.06 9.48 -6.68
N VAL A 103 -2.56 8.91 -5.60
CA VAL A 103 -1.32 9.31 -4.94
C VAL A 103 -0.32 8.18 -5.07
N LYS A 104 0.81 8.46 -5.71
CA LYS A 104 1.88 7.47 -5.91
C LYS A 104 2.83 7.47 -4.72
N GLY A 105 2.89 6.34 -3.99
CA GLY A 105 3.90 6.07 -2.98
C GLY A 105 5.09 5.32 -3.57
N TYR A 106 6.23 5.41 -2.88
CA TYR A 106 7.43 4.63 -3.20
C TYR A 106 7.76 3.71 -2.05
N SER A 107 8.29 2.54 -2.38
CA SER A 107 8.79 1.62 -1.37
C SER A 107 9.93 0.76 -1.90
N LEU A 108 10.81 0.38 -0.99
CA LEU A 108 11.89 -0.57 -1.21
C LEU A 108 11.69 -1.78 -0.32
N THR A 109 12.18 -2.92 -0.75
CA THR A 109 12.25 -4.12 0.08
C THR A 109 13.70 -4.60 0.11
N ALA A 110 14.23 -4.83 1.30
CA ALA A 110 15.56 -5.37 1.52
C ALA A 110 15.46 -6.64 2.38
N GLN A 111 16.38 -7.59 2.14
CA GLN A 111 16.50 -8.78 2.96
C GLN A 111 17.21 -8.44 4.27
N VAL A 112 16.78 -9.01 5.37
CA VAL A 112 17.48 -8.92 6.65
C VAL A 112 18.70 -9.84 6.61
N THR A 113 19.89 -9.26 6.58
CA THR A 113 21.17 -10.00 6.63
C THR A 113 21.76 -10.04 8.04
N ASN A 114 21.42 -9.05 8.87
CA ASN A 114 21.83 -8.97 10.27
C ASN A 114 20.61 -8.58 11.14
N ALA A 115 20.06 -9.55 11.84
CA ALA A 115 18.87 -9.36 12.66
C ALA A 115 19.07 -8.38 13.82
N ALA A 116 20.30 -8.24 14.34
CA ALA A 116 20.61 -7.33 15.43
C ALA A 116 20.72 -5.86 15.00
N ALA A 117 20.94 -5.63 13.71
CA ALA A 117 20.98 -4.29 13.12
C ALA A 117 19.67 -3.91 12.42
N ALA A 118 18.72 -4.82 12.34
CA ALA A 118 17.44 -4.58 11.71
C ALA A 118 16.42 -4.03 12.72
N PRO A 119 15.39 -3.29 12.28
CA PRO A 119 14.29 -2.88 13.16
C PRO A 119 13.57 -4.10 13.74
N VAL A 120 13.05 -3.97 14.95
CA VAL A 120 12.19 -4.98 15.60
C VAL A 120 10.70 -4.66 15.42
N SER A 121 10.39 -3.40 15.10
CA SER A 121 9.03 -2.89 14.90
C SER A 121 8.93 -2.06 13.60
N THR A 122 7.95 -1.17 13.52
CA THR A 122 7.91 -0.10 12.52
C THR A 122 8.52 1.16 13.11
N VAL A 123 9.54 1.70 12.47
CA VAL A 123 10.16 2.99 12.82
C VAL A 123 9.76 4.01 11.76
N MET A 124 9.19 5.14 12.20
CA MET A 124 8.92 6.29 11.35
C MET A 124 10.02 7.31 11.50
N ASP A 125 10.75 7.55 10.43
CA ASP A 125 11.68 8.68 10.32
C ASP A 125 10.88 9.95 9.99
N GLU A 126 10.73 10.81 10.99
CA GLU A 126 9.98 12.05 10.83
C GLU A 126 10.69 13.10 9.96
N THR A 127 12.02 13.02 9.82
CA THR A 127 12.80 13.92 8.98
C THR A 127 12.48 13.70 7.51
N TYR A 128 12.48 12.44 7.08
CA TYR A 128 12.25 12.06 5.68
C TYR A 128 10.85 11.53 5.40
N LYS A 129 9.99 11.42 6.44
CA LYS A 129 8.65 10.83 6.35
C LYS A 129 8.70 9.43 5.74
N THR A 130 9.64 8.62 6.25
CA THR A 130 9.90 7.25 5.79
C THR A 130 9.58 6.25 6.89
N ALA A 131 8.73 5.28 6.59
CA ALA A 131 8.43 4.15 7.47
C ALA A 131 9.36 2.98 7.14
N ILE A 132 10.06 2.45 8.14
CA ILE A 132 10.95 1.31 8.04
C ILE A 132 10.36 0.19 8.89
N THR A 133 9.85 -0.86 8.24
CA THR A 133 9.06 -1.91 8.86
C THR A 133 9.73 -3.26 8.64
N ARG A 134 9.92 -4.04 9.71
CA ARG A 134 10.33 -5.43 9.59
C ARG A 134 9.12 -6.33 9.36
N LEU A 135 9.18 -7.15 8.31
CA LEU A 135 8.17 -8.13 7.93
C LEU A 135 8.84 -9.51 7.81
N GLY A 136 9.04 -10.17 8.97
CA GLY A 136 9.76 -11.43 9.06
C GLY A 136 11.26 -11.28 8.74
N ASP A 137 11.68 -11.83 7.62
CA ASP A 137 13.06 -11.81 7.11
C ASP A 137 13.36 -10.65 6.16
N ARG A 138 12.42 -9.75 5.94
CA ARG A 138 12.55 -8.57 5.07
C ARG A 138 12.23 -7.28 5.81
N ILE A 139 12.82 -6.21 5.30
CA ILE A 139 12.52 -4.84 5.70
C ILE A 139 11.78 -4.16 4.55
N ARG A 140 10.64 -3.56 4.85
CA ARG A 140 9.92 -2.69 3.93
C ARG A 140 10.20 -1.25 4.30
N ILE A 141 10.72 -0.48 3.37
CA ILE A 141 11.02 0.94 3.52
C ILE A 141 10.03 1.66 2.61
N GLY A 142 9.11 2.41 3.20
CA GLY A 142 8.05 3.10 2.46
C GLY A 142 7.99 4.57 2.83
N GLY A 143 7.73 5.41 1.87
CA GLY A 143 7.58 6.84 2.12
C GLY A 143 7.41 7.61 0.83
N THR A 144 7.49 8.90 0.93
CA THR A 144 7.28 9.87 -0.14
C THR A 144 5.92 9.70 -0.85
N ALA A 145 5.24 10.79 -1.08
CA ALA A 145 4.00 10.85 -1.83
C ALA A 145 4.18 11.75 -3.05
N GLU A 146 3.65 11.33 -4.19
CA GLU A 146 3.74 12.08 -5.43
C GLU A 146 2.38 12.21 -6.09
N LEU A 147 1.95 13.45 -6.35
CA LEU A 147 0.75 13.75 -7.10
C LEU A 147 1.11 13.81 -8.59
N ALA A 148 1.10 12.66 -9.25
CA ALA A 148 1.52 12.50 -10.64
C ALA A 148 0.45 11.84 -11.52
N GLY A 149 -0.80 11.85 -11.07
CA GLY A 149 -1.86 11.13 -11.75
C GLY A 149 -1.53 9.64 -11.85
N TYR A 150 -1.71 9.06 -13.03
CA TYR A 150 -1.41 7.65 -13.30
C TYR A 150 0.00 7.40 -13.85
N ASP A 151 0.92 8.37 -13.73
CA ASP A 151 2.32 8.18 -14.13
C ASP A 151 3.03 7.22 -13.17
N LEU A 152 3.35 6.01 -13.63
CA LEU A 152 4.02 4.97 -12.85
C LEU A 152 5.55 4.98 -12.96
N ARG A 153 6.15 5.94 -13.66
CA ARG A 153 7.61 6.04 -13.78
C ARG A 153 8.24 6.26 -12.41
N LEU A 154 9.24 5.45 -12.07
CA LEU A 154 9.97 5.57 -10.83
C LEU A 154 11.07 6.63 -10.97
N ARG A 155 11.01 7.66 -10.11
CA ARG A 155 12.00 8.73 -10.09
C ARG A 155 13.18 8.37 -9.19
N PRO A 156 14.43 8.37 -9.70
CA PRO A 156 15.61 7.97 -8.92
C PRO A 156 15.76 8.73 -7.60
N ALA A 157 15.52 10.04 -7.60
CA ALA A 157 15.64 10.87 -6.39
C ALA A 157 14.71 10.40 -5.25
N ARG A 158 13.50 9.91 -5.56
CA ARG A 158 12.55 9.37 -4.57
C ARG A 158 13.07 8.08 -3.94
N ARG A 159 13.64 7.20 -4.77
CA ARG A 159 14.29 5.97 -4.31
C ARG A 159 15.49 6.28 -3.42
N GLN A 160 16.36 7.19 -3.84
CA GLN A 160 17.54 7.60 -3.08
C GLN A 160 17.18 8.16 -1.71
N ALA A 161 16.10 8.93 -1.59
CA ALA A 161 15.64 9.45 -0.31
C ALA A 161 15.25 8.32 0.68
N LEU A 162 14.57 7.27 0.21
CA LEU A 162 14.24 6.09 1.03
C LEU A 162 15.49 5.31 1.44
N GLU A 163 16.42 5.11 0.51
CA GLU A 163 17.69 4.43 0.79
C GLU A 163 18.53 5.21 1.82
N HIS A 164 18.57 6.54 1.69
CA HIS A 164 19.29 7.41 2.61
C HIS A 164 18.72 7.31 4.02
N SER A 165 17.42 7.50 4.21
CA SER A 165 16.77 7.39 5.53
C SER A 165 17.02 6.02 6.18
N ALA A 166 16.87 4.94 5.41
CA ALA A 166 17.08 3.60 5.94
C ALA A 166 18.54 3.34 6.35
N ARG A 167 19.53 3.77 5.55
CA ARG A 167 20.97 3.61 5.85
C ARG A 167 21.44 4.48 7.00
N THR A 168 20.81 5.64 7.19
CA THR A 168 21.15 6.55 8.29
C THR A 168 20.69 5.99 9.64
N LEU A 169 19.58 5.28 9.67
CA LEU A 169 19.00 4.73 10.91
C LEU A 169 19.48 3.30 11.23
N PHE A 170 19.70 2.46 10.20
CA PHE A 170 19.98 1.02 10.36
C PHE A 170 21.19 0.53 9.55
#